data_14537c6f02d70150cf6269a19fd10302
#
_entry.id   14537c6f02d70150cf6269a19fd10302
#
_cell.length_a   1.000
_cell.length_b   1.000
_cell.length_c   1.000
_cell.angle_alpha   90.00
_cell.angle_beta   90.00
_cell.angle_gamma   90.00
#
_symmetry.space_group_name_H-M   'P 1'
#
loop_
_entity.id
_entity.type
_entity.pdbx_description
1 polymer ?
#
loop_
_entity_poly.entity_id
_entity_poly.type
_entity_poly.pdbx_seq_one_letter_code
_entity_poly.pdbx_strand_id
1 'polypeptide(L)'
;DVITVMMDRPRYENEIIPENIPLTIVYEDPYLMVVNKPAGLVVHPGHGNYHGTLVNALAWHMKDIPDYDANDPHVGLVHRIDKDTSGLLVIAKTPDAKTNLGIQFFNKTTKRKYRALVWGVMEQDEGTIVGNIARNPRDRMQMAVMSDPTVGKHAVTHYRVLERLGYVTLVECILETGRTHQIRVHMKHIGHVLFNDERYGGHEILKGTHFSKYKQFVNNCFDTCPRQALHAMTLGFVHPVTGEEMYFTSELPDDMTRLIEKWRGYISNRELE
;
A
#
# COMPACT_ATOMS: atom_id res chain seq x y z
N ASP A 1 41.82 7.13 24.81
CA ASP A 1 41.78 5.96 23.93
C ASP A 1 40.88 6.30 22.74
N VAL A 2 41.45 6.25 21.53
CA VAL A 2 40.67 6.41 20.27
C VAL A 2 40.32 5.02 19.76
N ILE A 3 39.03 4.69 19.71
CA ILE A 3 38.57 3.46 19.13
C ILE A 3 38.22 3.76 17.67
N THR A 4 39.00 3.23 16.74
CA THR A 4 38.71 3.28 15.32
C THR A 4 37.92 2.04 14.96
N VAL A 5 36.61 2.19 14.68
CA VAL A 5 35.76 1.12 14.15
C VAL A 5 35.81 1.22 12.64
N MET A 6 36.53 0.31 11.98
CA MET A 6 36.42 0.12 10.54
C MET A 6 35.12 -0.63 10.27
N MET A 7 34.08 0.09 9.81
CA MET A 7 32.88 -0.55 9.27
C MET A 7 33.13 -0.82 7.80
N ASP A 8 33.38 -2.06 7.47
CA ASP A 8 33.43 -2.56 6.09
C ASP A 8 31.98 -2.65 5.55
N ARG A 9 31.40 -1.47 5.31
CA ARG A 9 30.14 -1.38 4.56
C ARG A 9 30.52 -1.26 3.09
N PRO A 10 30.05 -2.16 2.23
CA PRO A 10 30.24 -1.98 0.80
C PRO A 10 29.71 -0.61 0.40
N ARG A 11 30.51 0.15 -0.35
CA ARG A 11 30.13 1.50 -0.86
C ARG A 11 28.85 1.50 -1.72
N TYR A 12 28.35 0.32 -2.07
CA TYR A 12 27.21 0.08 -2.96
C TYR A 12 25.83 0.13 -2.28
N GLU A 13 25.74 0.22 -0.95
CA GLU A 13 24.45 0.21 -0.24
C GLU A 13 23.59 1.46 -0.47
N ASN A 14 24.14 2.53 -1.05
CA ASN A 14 23.43 3.81 -1.24
C ASN A 14 23.27 4.18 -2.74
N GLU A 15 23.82 3.42 -3.66
CA GLU A 15 23.75 3.73 -5.08
C GLU A 15 22.55 3.05 -5.73
N ILE A 16 21.67 3.85 -6.35
CA ILE A 16 20.53 3.33 -7.11
C ILE A 16 21.04 2.90 -8.48
N ILE A 17 21.04 1.60 -8.73
CA ILE A 17 21.42 1.03 -10.03
C ILE A 17 20.20 1.03 -10.95
N PRO A 18 20.22 1.72 -12.10
CA PRO A 18 19.14 1.65 -13.08
C PRO A 18 18.95 0.22 -13.62
N GLU A 19 17.74 -0.29 -13.55
CA GLU A 19 17.38 -1.62 -14.04
C GLU A 19 16.20 -1.56 -15.00
N ASN A 20 16.31 -2.21 -16.16
CA ASN A 20 15.24 -2.26 -17.17
C ASN A 20 14.11 -3.20 -16.70
N ILE A 21 13.30 -2.70 -15.78
CA ILE A 21 12.12 -3.38 -15.25
C ILE A 21 10.88 -2.70 -15.86
N PRO A 22 9.95 -3.48 -16.44
CA PRO A 22 8.73 -2.92 -17.03
C PRO A 22 7.90 -2.14 -16.00
N LEU A 23 7.41 -0.95 -16.39
CA LEU A 23 6.50 -0.11 -15.61
C LEU A 23 5.14 -0.04 -16.30
N THR A 24 4.07 -0.14 -15.52
CA THR A 24 2.72 0.20 -15.99
C THR A 24 2.47 1.68 -15.75
N ILE A 25 2.72 2.50 -16.76
CA ILE A 25 2.55 3.95 -16.70
C ILE A 25 1.12 4.29 -17.09
N VAL A 26 0.38 4.92 -16.19
CA VAL A 26 -1.01 5.36 -16.40
C VAL A 26 -1.06 6.75 -17.04
N TYR A 27 -0.12 7.61 -16.65
CA TYR A 27 0.03 8.97 -17.15
C TYR A 27 1.49 9.41 -17.08
N GLU A 28 1.93 10.18 -18.02
CA GLU A 28 3.26 10.78 -18.01
C GLU A 28 3.27 12.10 -18.78
N ASP A 29 3.94 13.10 -18.21
CA ASP A 29 4.26 14.36 -18.85
C ASP A 29 5.73 14.76 -18.53
N PRO A 30 6.22 15.95 -18.92
CA PRO A 30 7.59 16.36 -18.60
C PRO A 30 7.92 16.48 -17.11
N TYR A 31 6.92 16.59 -16.22
CA TYR A 31 7.09 16.93 -14.81
C TYR A 31 6.82 15.79 -13.84
N LEU A 32 5.95 14.88 -14.22
CA LEU A 32 5.55 13.76 -13.37
C LEU A 32 5.10 12.54 -14.17
N MET A 33 5.01 11.40 -13.51
CA MET A 33 4.32 10.23 -14.01
C MET A 33 3.45 9.61 -12.91
N VAL A 34 2.39 8.92 -13.31
CA VAL A 34 1.58 8.07 -12.44
C VAL A 34 1.77 6.63 -12.89
N VAL A 35 2.18 5.77 -11.96
CA VAL A 35 2.40 4.34 -12.22
C VAL A 35 1.41 3.50 -11.43
N ASN A 36 1.02 2.36 -12.01
CA ASN A 36 0.24 1.33 -11.32
C ASN A 36 1.20 0.20 -10.91
N LYS A 37 1.62 0.22 -9.65
CA LYS A 37 2.58 -0.75 -9.13
C LYS A 37 1.92 -2.12 -8.95
N PRO A 38 2.50 -3.20 -9.48
CA PRO A 38 2.03 -4.55 -9.15
C PRO A 38 2.34 -4.90 -7.68
N ALA A 39 1.57 -5.84 -7.13
CA ALA A 39 1.92 -6.47 -5.86
C ALA A 39 3.24 -7.25 -6.01
N GLY A 40 4.01 -7.36 -4.92
CA GLY A 40 5.30 -8.04 -4.89
C GLY A 40 6.50 -7.16 -5.24
N LEU A 41 6.29 -5.99 -5.87
CA LEU A 41 7.35 -5.04 -6.19
C LEU A 41 7.62 -4.12 -5.00
N VAL A 42 8.82 -4.20 -4.43
CA VAL A 42 9.31 -3.28 -3.40
C VAL A 42 9.47 -1.89 -4.00
N VAL A 43 9.07 -0.85 -3.29
CA VAL A 43 9.17 0.53 -3.79
C VAL A 43 10.61 1.02 -3.76
N HIS A 44 11.29 0.92 -2.62
CA HIS A 44 12.63 1.48 -2.42
C HIS A 44 13.59 0.40 -1.90
N PRO A 45 14.85 0.35 -2.39
CA PRO A 45 15.86 -0.56 -1.85
C PRO A 45 16.02 -0.47 -0.34
N GLY A 46 16.25 -1.60 0.29
CA GLY A 46 16.44 -1.72 1.72
C GLY A 46 16.97 -3.09 2.10
N HIS A 47 17.10 -3.35 3.38
CA HIS A 47 17.65 -4.61 3.87
C HIS A 47 16.96 -5.84 3.24
N GLY A 48 17.75 -6.66 2.56
CA GLY A 48 17.27 -7.84 1.84
C GLY A 48 16.67 -7.59 0.44
N ASN A 49 16.55 -6.32 -0.01
CA ASN A 49 16.00 -5.94 -1.32
C ASN A 49 16.79 -4.77 -1.91
N TYR A 50 18.01 -5.01 -2.34
CA TYR A 50 18.90 -3.97 -2.87
C TYR A 50 18.70 -3.71 -4.37
N HIS A 51 18.05 -4.63 -5.08
CA HIS A 51 17.82 -4.62 -6.51
C HIS A 51 16.37 -5.01 -6.82
N GLY A 52 15.96 -4.81 -8.06
CA GLY A 52 14.63 -5.20 -8.54
C GLY A 52 13.48 -4.40 -7.94
N THR A 53 13.74 -3.16 -7.49
CA THR A 53 12.72 -2.31 -6.87
C THR A 53 12.11 -1.33 -7.88
N LEU A 54 11.00 -0.69 -7.51
CA LEU A 54 10.39 0.36 -8.32
C LEU A 54 11.39 1.50 -8.59
N VAL A 55 12.19 1.87 -7.60
CA VAL A 55 13.21 2.92 -7.75
C VAL A 55 14.28 2.56 -8.78
N ASN A 56 14.71 1.29 -8.86
CA ASN A 56 15.62 0.83 -9.90
C ASN A 56 15.00 0.96 -11.30
N ALA A 57 13.72 0.61 -11.44
CA ALA A 57 12.98 0.76 -12.69
C ALA A 57 12.78 2.23 -13.08
N LEU A 58 12.45 3.10 -12.12
CA LEU A 58 12.31 4.53 -12.34
C LEU A 58 13.63 5.18 -12.75
N ALA A 59 14.74 4.81 -12.11
CA ALA A 59 16.06 5.28 -12.48
C ALA A 59 16.42 4.93 -13.94
N TRP A 60 16.07 3.72 -14.38
CA TRP A 60 16.23 3.32 -15.77
C TRP A 60 15.37 4.15 -16.73
N HIS A 61 14.09 4.32 -16.38
CA HIS A 61 13.13 5.06 -17.22
C HIS A 61 13.52 6.54 -17.37
N MET A 62 14.06 7.14 -16.30
CA MET A 62 14.35 8.58 -16.25
C MET A 62 15.80 8.94 -16.59
N LYS A 63 16.70 7.99 -16.80
CA LYS A 63 18.15 8.22 -16.99
C LYS A 63 18.52 9.23 -18.08
N ASP A 64 17.70 9.33 -19.12
CA ASP A 64 17.94 10.19 -20.28
C ASP A 64 17.12 11.51 -20.22
N ILE A 65 16.43 11.79 -19.11
CA ILE A 65 15.68 13.03 -18.90
C ILE A 65 16.67 14.13 -18.46
N PRO A 66 16.74 15.29 -19.16
CA PRO A 66 17.73 16.33 -18.88
C PRO A 66 17.70 16.89 -17.46
N ASP A 67 16.50 16.98 -16.86
CA ASP A 67 16.28 17.52 -15.52
C ASP A 67 16.26 16.43 -14.44
N TYR A 68 16.56 15.20 -14.78
CA TYR A 68 16.62 14.09 -13.82
C TYR A 68 17.82 14.24 -12.89
N ASP A 69 17.57 14.30 -11.58
CA ASP A 69 18.62 14.29 -10.58
C ASP A 69 19.07 12.86 -10.28
N ALA A 70 20.17 12.45 -10.88
CA ALA A 70 20.76 11.13 -10.67
C ALA A 70 21.28 10.92 -9.22
N ASN A 71 21.44 12.00 -8.45
CA ASN A 71 21.87 11.94 -7.04
C ASN A 71 20.65 11.86 -6.07
N ASP A 72 19.42 11.99 -6.57
CA ASP A 72 18.24 11.81 -5.71
C ASP A 72 18.10 10.34 -5.30
N PRO A 73 18.32 10.00 -4.01
CA PRO A 73 18.23 8.62 -3.54
C PRO A 73 16.80 8.08 -3.60
N HIS A 74 15.81 8.94 -3.76
CA HIS A 74 14.39 8.56 -3.82
C HIS A 74 13.84 8.54 -5.26
N VAL A 75 14.61 9.00 -6.23
CA VAL A 75 14.27 8.96 -7.67
C VAL A 75 12.84 9.50 -7.93
N GLY A 76 12.55 10.69 -7.40
CA GLY A 76 11.26 11.36 -7.57
C GLY A 76 10.10 10.82 -6.73
N LEU A 77 10.32 9.84 -5.85
CA LEU A 77 9.30 9.36 -4.93
C LEU A 77 8.89 10.45 -3.93
N VAL A 78 7.60 10.67 -3.78
CA VAL A 78 6.99 11.58 -2.78
C VAL A 78 6.11 10.84 -1.78
N HIS A 79 5.76 9.59 -2.08
CA HIS A 79 5.05 8.66 -1.20
C HIS A 79 5.36 7.21 -1.58
N ARG A 80 4.83 6.28 -0.81
CA ARG A 80 5.03 4.85 -1.04
C ARG A 80 3.81 4.02 -0.63
N ILE A 81 3.71 2.83 -1.20
CA ILE A 81 2.82 1.75 -0.74
C ILE A 81 3.66 0.51 -0.42
N ASP A 82 3.09 -0.43 0.31
CA ASP A 82 3.82 -1.63 0.75
C ASP A 82 4.18 -2.55 -0.44
N LYS A 83 5.18 -3.42 -0.25
CA LYS A 83 5.62 -4.40 -1.26
C LYS A 83 4.45 -5.11 -1.92
N ASP A 84 3.59 -5.71 -1.09
CA ASP A 84 2.49 -6.57 -1.55
C ASP A 84 1.16 -5.81 -1.71
N THR A 85 1.17 -4.50 -1.58
CA THR A 85 0.07 -3.62 -1.96
C THR A 85 0.25 -3.19 -3.40
N SER A 86 -0.76 -3.37 -4.22
CA SER A 86 -0.81 -2.89 -5.61
C SER A 86 -1.45 -1.51 -5.71
N GLY A 87 -1.23 -0.81 -6.81
CA GLY A 87 -1.97 0.39 -7.15
C GLY A 87 -1.14 1.62 -7.46
N LEU A 88 -1.80 2.77 -7.45
CA LEU A 88 -1.31 4.02 -8.00
C LEU A 88 -0.30 4.74 -7.11
N LEU A 89 0.79 5.20 -7.74
CA LEU A 89 1.75 6.14 -7.16
C LEU A 89 2.02 7.27 -8.15
N VAL A 90 2.25 8.48 -7.64
CA VAL A 90 2.80 9.61 -8.42
C VAL A 90 4.29 9.74 -8.17
N ILE A 91 5.02 9.96 -9.25
CA ILE A 91 6.48 10.10 -9.28
C ILE A 91 6.80 11.46 -9.89
N ALA A 92 7.61 12.25 -9.22
CA ALA A 92 8.11 13.51 -9.77
C ALA A 92 9.27 13.24 -10.72
N LYS A 93 9.34 13.99 -11.83
CA LYS A 93 10.43 13.91 -12.82
C LYS A 93 11.41 15.07 -12.71
N THR A 94 11.03 16.11 -11.99
CA THR A 94 11.86 17.30 -11.74
C THR A 94 11.95 17.64 -10.24
N PRO A 95 13.01 18.31 -9.78
CA PRO A 95 13.14 18.72 -8.36
C PRO A 95 11.98 19.61 -7.88
N ASP A 96 11.54 20.55 -8.71
CA ASP A 96 10.44 21.46 -8.37
C ASP A 96 9.10 20.69 -8.24
N ALA A 97 8.81 19.77 -9.15
CA ALA A 97 7.63 18.92 -9.06
C ALA A 97 7.68 18.04 -7.80
N LYS A 98 8.85 17.50 -7.46
CA LYS A 98 9.05 16.71 -6.24
C LYS A 98 8.76 17.53 -4.99
N THR A 99 9.28 18.74 -4.91
CA THR A 99 9.04 19.66 -3.78
C THR A 99 7.56 19.98 -3.65
N ASN A 100 6.91 20.39 -4.73
CA ASN A 100 5.48 20.75 -4.73
C ASN A 100 4.58 19.56 -4.35
N LEU A 101 4.78 18.41 -4.98
CA LEU A 101 4.01 17.21 -4.63
C LEU A 101 4.27 16.77 -3.18
N GLY A 102 5.51 16.85 -2.71
CA GLY A 102 5.87 16.57 -1.32
C GLY A 102 5.09 17.46 -0.34
N ILE A 103 4.93 18.75 -0.64
CA ILE A 103 4.14 19.69 0.14
C ILE A 103 2.66 19.28 0.16
N GLN A 104 2.10 18.83 -0.95
CA GLN A 104 0.70 18.37 -1.00
C GLN A 104 0.49 17.13 -0.12
N PHE A 105 1.41 16.16 -0.11
CA PHE A 105 1.36 15.01 0.79
C PHE A 105 1.53 15.43 2.26
N PHE A 106 2.42 16.35 2.55
CA PHE A 106 2.64 16.89 3.90
C PHE A 106 1.38 17.59 4.42
N ASN A 107 0.78 18.45 3.60
CA ASN A 107 -0.44 19.21 3.93
C ASN A 107 -1.71 18.35 3.85
N LYS A 108 -1.61 17.07 3.46
CA LYS A 108 -2.74 16.13 3.36
C LYS A 108 -3.83 16.57 2.37
N THR A 109 -3.45 17.27 1.31
CA THR A 109 -4.38 17.74 0.26
C THR A 109 -4.59 16.71 -0.84
N THR A 110 -3.75 15.66 -0.89
CA THR A 110 -3.91 14.56 -1.83
C THR A 110 -5.11 13.69 -1.49
N LYS A 111 -5.81 13.20 -2.53
CA LYS A 111 -6.98 12.32 -2.39
C LYS A 111 -6.56 10.90 -2.70
N ARG A 112 -6.68 9.99 -1.73
CA ARG A 112 -6.24 8.60 -1.87
C ARG A 112 -7.31 7.66 -1.35
N LYS A 113 -7.80 6.78 -2.22
CA LYS A 113 -8.76 5.74 -1.88
C LYS A 113 -8.16 4.36 -2.18
N TYR A 114 -8.40 3.45 -1.26
CA TYR A 114 -7.97 2.05 -1.35
C TYR A 114 -9.18 1.13 -1.33
N ARG A 115 -9.04 -0.03 -1.96
CA ARG A 115 -9.95 -1.16 -1.78
C ARG A 115 -9.26 -2.19 -0.91
N ALA A 116 -9.97 -2.69 0.10
CA ALA A 116 -9.50 -3.76 0.98
C ALA A 116 -10.60 -4.79 1.19
N LEU A 117 -10.21 -6.05 1.22
CA LEU A 117 -11.07 -7.11 1.74
C LEU A 117 -10.61 -7.44 3.16
N VAL A 118 -11.51 -7.39 4.12
CA VAL A 118 -11.21 -7.60 5.54
C VAL A 118 -12.00 -8.78 6.10
N TRP A 119 -11.46 -9.45 7.10
CA TRP A 119 -12.15 -10.49 7.85
C TRP A 119 -13.27 -9.92 8.72
N GLY A 120 -14.38 -10.63 8.76
CA GLY A 120 -15.55 -10.32 9.57
C GLY A 120 -16.56 -9.41 8.85
N VAL A 121 -17.74 -9.35 9.43
CA VAL A 121 -18.81 -8.45 9.00
C VAL A 121 -18.68 -7.14 9.77
N MET A 122 -18.45 -6.06 9.05
CA MET A 122 -18.42 -4.73 9.65
C MET A 122 -19.86 -4.26 9.89
N GLU A 123 -20.16 -3.92 11.14
CA GLU A 123 -21.52 -3.51 11.54
C GLU A 123 -21.90 -2.13 11.02
N GLN A 124 -20.97 -1.19 11.09
CA GLN A 124 -21.16 0.19 10.63
C GLN A 124 -20.88 0.30 9.15
N ASP A 125 -21.73 1.03 8.41
CA ASP A 125 -21.56 1.25 6.96
C ASP A 125 -20.36 2.15 6.64
N GLU A 126 -20.04 3.05 7.55
CA GLU A 126 -18.89 3.96 7.44
C GLU A 126 -18.34 4.30 8.83
N GLY A 127 -17.11 4.77 8.87
CA GLY A 127 -16.49 5.18 10.13
C GLY A 127 -15.13 5.81 9.94
N THR A 128 -14.59 6.29 11.05
CA THR A 128 -13.27 6.90 11.13
C THR A 128 -12.44 6.21 12.20
N ILE A 129 -11.25 5.78 11.82
CA ILE A 129 -10.29 5.17 12.74
C ILE A 129 -9.21 6.22 13.01
N VAL A 130 -9.09 6.63 14.26
CA VAL A 130 -8.07 7.57 14.74
C VAL A 130 -7.17 6.85 15.72
N GLY A 131 -5.87 6.92 15.50
CA GLY A 131 -4.92 6.31 16.43
C GLY A 131 -3.48 6.54 16.00
N ASN A 132 -2.61 6.83 16.96
CA ASN A 132 -1.20 6.99 16.69
C ASN A 132 -0.56 5.64 16.34
N ILE A 133 0.24 5.62 15.29
CA ILE A 133 0.92 4.41 14.83
C ILE A 133 2.41 4.52 15.13
N ALA A 134 2.94 3.47 15.75
CA ALA A 134 4.37 3.28 16.00
C ALA A 134 4.77 1.81 15.79
N ARG A 135 6.05 1.52 15.89
CA ARG A 135 6.56 0.15 15.91
C ARG A 135 5.99 -0.60 17.10
N ASN A 136 5.49 -1.81 16.85
CA ASN A 136 4.99 -2.67 17.93
C ASN A 136 6.17 -3.03 18.87
N PRO A 137 6.08 -2.72 20.17
CA PRO A 137 7.16 -3.00 21.12
C PRO A 137 7.41 -4.52 21.31
N ARG A 138 6.41 -5.36 21.04
CA ARG A 138 6.52 -6.82 21.18
C ARG A 138 7.00 -7.51 19.88
N ASP A 139 6.74 -6.91 18.74
CA ASP A 139 7.18 -7.40 17.44
C ASP A 139 7.59 -6.22 16.54
N ARG A 140 8.87 -5.94 16.47
CA ARG A 140 9.42 -4.79 15.72
C ARG A 140 9.19 -4.87 14.21
N MET A 141 8.78 -6.01 13.69
CA MET A 141 8.41 -6.17 12.27
C MET A 141 7.01 -5.65 11.97
N GLN A 142 6.18 -5.47 13.01
CA GLN A 142 4.84 -4.93 12.92
C GLN A 142 4.78 -3.47 13.36
N MET A 143 3.76 -2.78 12.89
CA MET A 143 3.28 -1.51 13.44
C MET A 143 2.07 -1.79 14.34
N ALA A 144 1.77 -0.88 15.26
CA ALA A 144 0.61 -0.98 16.13
C ALA A 144 0.00 0.40 16.40
N VAL A 145 -1.29 0.43 16.70
CA VAL A 145 -1.94 1.59 17.29
C VAL A 145 -1.54 1.67 18.76
N MET A 146 -1.01 2.82 19.16
CA MET A 146 -0.52 3.03 20.51
C MET A 146 -1.65 3.50 21.44
N SER A 147 -1.71 2.93 22.63
CA SER A 147 -2.65 3.36 23.67
C SER A 147 -2.24 4.69 24.31
N ASP A 148 -0.94 4.95 24.37
CA ASP A 148 -0.38 6.22 24.86
C ASP A 148 -0.43 7.27 23.73
N PRO A 149 -1.21 8.36 23.90
CA PRO A 149 -1.37 9.39 22.86
C PRO A 149 -0.08 10.21 22.61
N THR A 150 0.94 10.08 23.45
CA THR A 150 2.24 10.75 23.26
C THR A 150 3.20 9.92 22.41
N VAL A 151 2.90 8.64 22.17
CA VAL A 151 3.74 7.72 21.41
C VAL A 151 3.20 7.54 19.98
N GLY A 152 4.12 7.52 19.03
CA GLY A 152 3.80 7.28 17.62
C GLY A 152 3.40 8.54 16.86
N LYS A 153 2.98 8.31 15.61
CA LYS A 153 2.57 9.38 14.70
C LYS A 153 1.06 9.34 14.48
N HIS A 154 0.42 10.48 14.66
CA HIS A 154 -1.01 10.63 14.42
C HIS A 154 -1.41 10.09 13.05
N ALA A 155 -2.47 9.26 13.02
CA ALA A 155 -2.99 8.64 11.82
C ALA A 155 -4.52 8.62 11.83
N VAL A 156 -5.11 8.89 10.65
CA VAL A 156 -6.56 8.89 10.42
C VAL A 156 -6.87 8.13 9.14
N THR A 157 -7.75 7.15 9.26
CA THR A 157 -8.32 6.39 8.15
C THR A 157 -9.83 6.46 8.22
N HIS A 158 -10.48 6.94 7.16
CA HIS A 158 -11.93 6.79 7.00
C HIS A 158 -12.21 5.52 6.21
N TYR A 159 -13.32 4.85 6.53
CA TYR A 159 -13.76 3.70 5.74
C TYR A 159 -15.24 3.79 5.40
N ARG A 160 -15.60 3.15 4.31
CA ARG A 160 -16.97 2.90 3.89
C ARG A 160 -17.10 1.45 3.43
N VAL A 161 -18.10 0.76 3.96
CA VAL A 161 -18.45 -0.59 3.52
C VAL A 161 -19.05 -0.53 2.12
N LEU A 162 -18.53 -1.34 1.23
CA LEU A 162 -19.04 -1.48 -0.13
C LEU A 162 -19.93 -2.71 -0.26
N GLU A 163 -19.52 -3.83 0.34
CA GLU A 163 -20.24 -5.09 0.23
C GLU A 163 -19.89 -6.01 1.41
N ARG A 164 -20.92 -6.60 2.03
CA ARG A 164 -20.76 -7.62 3.06
C ARG A 164 -20.91 -9.00 2.43
N LEU A 165 -19.88 -9.83 2.57
CA LEU A 165 -19.75 -11.12 1.89
C LEU A 165 -19.71 -12.29 2.90
N GLY A 166 -20.60 -12.26 3.88
CA GLY A 166 -20.78 -13.30 4.88
C GLY A 166 -19.71 -13.29 5.97
N TYR A 167 -18.50 -13.74 5.70
CA TYR A 167 -17.41 -13.78 6.67
C TYR A 167 -16.29 -12.77 6.39
N VAL A 168 -16.43 -12.03 5.32
CA VAL A 168 -15.54 -10.95 4.92
C VAL A 168 -16.34 -9.72 4.48
N THR A 169 -15.69 -8.56 4.47
CA THR A 169 -16.29 -7.30 4.03
C THR A 169 -15.35 -6.59 3.06
N LEU A 170 -15.89 -6.15 1.93
CA LEU A 170 -15.20 -5.28 0.99
C LEU A 170 -15.39 -3.83 1.44
N VAL A 171 -14.28 -3.12 1.64
CA VAL A 171 -14.29 -1.75 2.13
C VAL A 171 -13.51 -0.81 1.23
N GLU A 172 -13.93 0.43 1.17
CA GLU A 172 -13.15 1.56 0.69
C GLU A 172 -12.51 2.26 1.87
N CYS A 173 -11.18 2.44 1.84
CA CYS A 173 -10.45 3.20 2.84
C CYS A 173 -9.96 4.51 2.22
N ILE A 174 -10.16 5.62 2.93
CA ILE A 174 -9.76 6.97 2.53
C ILE A 174 -8.74 7.47 3.54
N LEU A 175 -7.54 7.84 3.07
CA LEU A 175 -6.45 8.25 3.94
C LEU A 175 -6.35 9.76 4.06
N GLU A 176 -6.38 10.29 5.29
CA GLU A 176 -5.86 11.64 5.58
C GLU A 176 -4.34 11.61 5.77
N THR A 177 -3.82 10.58 6.40
CA THR A 177 -2.40 10.37 6.68
C THR A 177 -1.90 9.13 5.94
N GLY A 178 -0.58 9.00 5.79
CA GLY A 178 0.05 7.85 5.12
C GLY A 178 1.17 7.24 5.97
N ARG A 179 0.84 6.63 7.12
CA ARG A 179 1.82 5.96 7.98
C ARG A 179 2.09 4.55 7.47
N THR A 180 3.25 4.03 7.79
CA THR A 180 3.65 2.65 7.45
C THR A 180 2.58 1.66 7.89
N HIS A 181 2.11 0.81 6.97
CA HIS A 181 1.06 -0.19 7.18
C HIS A 181 -0.28 0.37 7.73
N GLN A 182 -0.58 1.64 7.52
CA GLN A 182 -1.67 2.32 8.23
C GLN A 182 -3.01 1.62 8.11
N ILE A 183 -3.49 1.30 6.90
CA ILE A 183 -4.78 0.63 6.71
C ILE A 183 -4.77 -0.75 7.39
N ARG A 184 -3.69 -1.50 7.23
CA ARG A 184 -3.52 -2.83 7.79
C ARG A 184 -3.61 -2.82 9.32
N VAL A 185 -2.93 -1.86 9.94
CA VAL A 185 -2.89 -1.69 11.41
C VAL A 185 -4.20 -1.14 11.95
N HIS A 186 -4.79 -0.14 11.30
CA HIS A 186 -6.06 0.46 11.71
C HIS A 186 -7.21 -0.55 11.61
N MET A 187 -7.29 -1.31 10.50
CA MET A 187 -8.32 -2.34 10.36
C MET A 187 -8.15 -3.47 11.39
N LYS A 188 -6.90 -3.90 11.66
CA LYS A 188 -6.63 -4.83 12.77
C LYS A 188 -7.07 -4.27 14.12
N HIS A 189 -6.82 -3.00 14.38
CA HIS A 189 -7.16 -2.32 15.63
C HIS A 189 -8.67 -2.36 15.92
N ILE A 190 -9.50 -2.25 14.89
CA ILE A 190 -10.97 -2.37 15.03
C ILE A 190 -11.49 -3.80 14.87
N GLY A 191 -10.61 -4.82 14.84
CA GLY A 191 -10.99 -6.23 14.81
C GLY A 191 -11.24 -6.83 13.43
N HIS A 192 -10.87 -6.12 12.35
CA HIS A 192 -11.09 -6.50 10.96
C HIS A 192 -9.78 -6.59 10.17
N VAL A 193 -8.93 -7.58 10.48
CA VAL A 193 -7.66 -7.79 9.78
C VAL A 193 -7.90 -7.98 8.28
N LEU A 194 -7.02 -7.43 7.43
CA LEU A 194 -7.07 -7.63 5.99
C LEU A 194 -6.95 -9.13 5.65
N PHE A 195 -7.76 -9.55 4.69
CA PHE A 195 -7.73 -10.93 4.19
C PHE A 195 -6.35 -11.27 3.64
N ASN A 196 -5.80 -12.39 4.07
CA ASN A 196 -4.49 -12.90 3.72
C ASN A 196 -3.30 -11.97 4.04
N ASP A 197 -3.44 -11.10 5.03
CA ASP A 197 -2.33 -10.32 5.56
C ASP A 197 -1.47 -11.18 6.49
N GLU A 198 -0.41 -11.76 5.96
CA GLU A 198 0.47 -12.65 6.71
C GLU A 198 1.05 -11.99 7.95
N ARG A 199 1.53 -10.74 7.82
CA ARG A 199 2.18 -10.03 8.92
C ARG A 199 1.26 -9.72 10.09
N TYR A 200 -0.02 -9.51 9.83
CA TYR A 200 -1.00 -9.12 10.83
C TYR A 200 -1.99 -10.23 11.19
N GLY A 201 -1.76 -11.47 10.73
CA GLY A 201 -2.52 -12.65 11.09
C GLY A 201 -3.77 -12.91 10.25
N GLY A 202 -3.93 -12.21 9.12
CA GLY A 202 -5.06 -12.38 8.20
C GLY A 202 -4.95 -13.60 7.27
N HIS A 203 -3.83 -14.32 7.29
CA HIS A 203 -3.57 -15.55 6.53
C HIS A 203 -4.15 -16.80 7.19
N GLU A 204 -4.77 -16.65 8.35
CA GLU A 204 -5.50 -17.71 9.04
C GLU A 204 -7.01 -17.54 8.85
N ILE A 205 -7.76 -18.64 9.05
CA ILE A 205 -9.22 -18.61 8.98
C ILE A 205 -9.76 -17.99 10.27
N LEU A 206 -10.04 -16.71 10.26
CA LEU A 206 -10.46 -15.97 11.44
C LEU A 206 -11.97 -15.99 11.70
N LYS A 207 -12.76 -16.21 10.66
CA LYS A 207 -14.24 -16.25 10.73
C LYS A 207 -14.76 -17.38 9.87
N GLY A 208 -15.92 -17.89 10.20
CA GLY A 208 -16.64 -18.89 9.40
C GLY A 208 -16.95 -20.16 10.18
N THR A 209 -16.98 -21.29 9.47
CA THR A 209 -17.38 -22.59 10.00
C THR A 209 -16.18 -23.53 10.14
N HIS A 210 -16.38 -24.63 10.90
CA HIS A 210 -15.34 -25.66 11.07
C HIS A 210 -15.37 -26.75 9.99
N PHE A 211 -16.33 -26.70 9.05
CA PHE A 211 -16.48 -27.72 8.01
C PHE A 211 -15.29 -27.73 7.05
N SER A 212 -14.89 -28.94 6.64
CA SER A 212 -13.76 -29.15 5.72
C SER A 212 -13.93 -28.45 4.37
N LYS A 213 -15.17 -28.43 3.84
CA LYS A 213 -15.49 -27.72 2.59
C LYS A 213 -15.25 -26.21 2.70
N TYR A 214 -15.59 -25.60 3.84
CA TYR A 214 -15.33 -24.19 4.08
C TYR A 214 -13.83 -23.90 4.18
N LYS A 215 -13.08 -24.72 4.92
CA LYS A 215 -11.63 -24.59 5.03
C LYS A 215 -10.95 -24.69 3.65
N GLN A 216 -11.39 -25.64 2.83
CA GLN A 216 -10.88 -25.79 1.45
C GLN A 216 -11.22 -24.56 0.60
N PHE A 217 -12.43 -24.04 0.70
CA PHE A 217 -12.83 -22.80 0.02
C PHE A 217 -11.94 -21.62 0.40
N VAL A 218 -11.70 -21.39 1.69
CA VAL A 218 -10.85 -20.29 2.16
C VAL A 218 -9.40 -20.48 1.72
N ASN A 219 -8.85 -21.71 1.78
CA ASN A 219 -7.51 -21.98 1.26
C ASN A 219 -7.39 -21.66 -0.24
N ASN A 220 -8.39 -22.03 -1.03
CA ASN A 220 -8.44 -21.64 -2.45
C ASN A 220 -8.53 -20.11 -2.64
N CYS A 221 -9.16 -19.40 -1.71
CA CYS A 221 -9.16 -17.93 -1.72
C CYS A 221 -7.78 -17.35 -1.39
N PHE A 222 -7.06 -17.95 -0.43
CA PHE A 222 -5.67 -17.56 -0.12
C PHE A 222 -4.75 -17.77 -1.32
N ASP A 223 -4.89 -18.89 -2.03
CA ASP A 223 -4.12 -19.17 -3.25
C ASP A 223 -4.47 -18.20 -4.39
N THR A 224 -5.72 -17.75 -4.46
CA THR A 224 -6.16 -16.80 -5.50
C THR A 224 -5.57 -15.42 -5.31
N CYS A 225 -5.49 -14.93 -4.08
CA CYS A 225 -4.86 -13.65 -3.73
C CYS A 225 -3.83 -13.89 -2.60
N PRO A 226 -2.59 -14.31 -2.94
CA PRO A 226 -1.58 -14.75 -1.97
C PRO A 226 -0.85 -13.59 -1.29
N ARG A 227 -1.59 -12.58 -0.87
CA ARG A 227 -1.10 -11.34 -0.26
C ARG A 227 -2.22 -10.63 0.48
N GLN A 228 -1.87 -9.59 1.28
CA GLN A 228 -2.92 -8.72 1.80
C GLN A 228 -3.79 -8.18 0.65
N ALA A 229 -5.09 -8.37 0.77
CA ALA A 229 -6.07 -7.91 -0.22
C ALA A 229 -6.26 -6.39 -0.09
N LEU A 230 -5.30 -5.64 -0.62
CA LEU A 230 -5.22 -4.18 -0.55
C LEU A 230 -4.72 -3.61 -1.89
N HIS A 231 -5.45 -2.61 -2.39
CA HIS A 231 -5.14 -1.94 -3.64
C HIS A 231 -5.36 -0.43 -3.55
N ALA A 232 -4.34 0.35 -3.92
CA ALA A 232 -4.42 1.80 -4.04
C ALA A 232 -5.19 2.17 -5.31
N MET A 233 -6.51 2.34 -5.16
CA MET A 233 -7.47 2.42 -6.26
C MET A 233 -7.47 3.76 -6.97
N THR A 234 -7.39 4.87 -6.21
CA THR A 234 -7.45 6.22 -6.77
C THR A 234 -6.37 7.10 -6.19
N LEU A 235 -5.95 8.08 -6.98
CA LEU A 235 -4.97 9.08 -6.60
C LEU A 235 -5.34 10.43 -7.20
N GLY A 236 -5.54 11.43 -6.35
CA GLY A 236 -5.83 12.81 -6.74
C GLY A 236 -4.84 13.79 -6.13
N PHE A 237 -4.39 14.74 -6.92
CA PHE A 237 -3.46 15.81 -6.53
C PHE A 237 -3.60 16.98 -7.49
N VAL A 238 -2.99 18.11 -7.14
CA VAL A 238 -2.88 19.27 -8.04
C VAL A 238 -1.58 19.15 -8.84
N HIS A 239 -1.66 19.35 -10.15
CA HIS A 239 -0.48 19.30 -11.01
C HIS A 239 0.52 20.38 -10.58
N PRO A 240 1.81 20.02 -10.31
CA PRO A 240 2.78 20.92 -9.68
C PRO A 240 3.15 22.14 -10.50
N VAL A 241 2.91 22.13 -11.80
CA VAL A 241 3.24 23.22 -12.73
C VAL A 241 2.00 23.92 -13.26
N THR A 242 1.00 23.18 -13.73
CA THR A 242 -0.20 23.77 -14.36
C THR A 242 -1.25 24.23 -13.33
N GLY A 243 -1.22 23.71 -12.12
CA GLY A 243 -2.22 23.97 -11.08
C GLY A 243 -3.56 23.28 -11.32
N GLU A 244 -3.68 22.42 -12.32
CA GLU A 244 -4.89 21.67 -12.60
C GLU A 244 -5.10 20.52 -11.60
N GLU A 245 -6.35 20.30 -11.19
CA GLU A 245 -6.69 19.11 -10.42
C GLU A 245 -6.60 17.86 -11.29
N MET A 246 -5.82 16.89 -10.84
CA MET A 246 -5.64 15.60 -11.50
C MET A 246 -6.22 14.49 -10.62
N TYR A 247 -6.92 13.55 -11.25
CA TYR A 247 -7.51 12.42 -10.57
C TYR A 247 -7.41 11.17 -11.43
N PHE A 248 -6.81 10.12 -10.87
CA PHE A 248 -6.58 8.84 -11.55
C PHE A 248 -7.29 7.72 -10.80
N THR A 249 -7.81 6.78 -11.57
CA THR A 249 -8.44 5.57 -11.06
C THR A 249 -7.80 4.38 -11.76
N SER A 250 -7.51 3.31 -11.03
CA SER A 250 -7.12 2.02 -11.58
C SER A 250 -8.26 1.01 -11.40
N GLU A 251 -8.25 -0.03 -12.21
CA GLU A 251 -9.10 -1.20 -11.98
C GLU A 251 -8.52 -2.06 -10.85
N LEU A 252 -9.37 -2.85 -10.19
CA LEU A 252 -8.90 -3.88 -9.27
C LEU A 252 -8.02 -4.89 -10.02
N PRO A 253 -6.88 -5.29 -9.47
CA PRO A 253 -6.07 -6.33 -10.07
C PRO A 253 -6.82 -7.67 -10.07
N ASP A 254 -6.45 -8.53 -11.02
CA ASP A 254 -7.13 -9.79 -11.29
C ASP A 254 -7.24 -10.71 -10.05
N ASP A 255 -6.19 -10.77 -9.24
CA ASP A 255 -6.18 -11.57 -8.00
C ASP A 255 -7.27 -11.12 -7.01
N MET A 256 -7.45 -9.82 -6.81
CA MET A 256 -8.50 -9.28 -5.94
C MET A 256 -9.89 -9.40 -6.56
N THR A 257 -10.03 -9.18 -7.86
CA THR A 257 -11.31 -9.36 -8.57
C THR A 257 -11.79 -10.79 -8.44
N ARG A 258 -10.96 -11.78 -8.74
CA ARG A 258 -11.29 -13.20 -8.60
C ARG A 258 -11.58 -13.62 -7.15
N LEU A 259 -10.83 -13.05 -6.19
CA LEU A 259 -11.08 -13.29 -4.76
C LEU A 259 -12.48 -12.83 -4.35
N ILE A 260 -12.88 -11.62 -4.74
CA ILE A 260 -14.20 -11.05 -4.42
C ILE A 260 -15.31 -11.87 -5.08
N GLU A 261 -15.13 -12.26 -6.34
CA GLU A 261 -16.09 -13.11 -7.07
C GLU A 261 -16.29 -14.49 -6.40
N LYS A 262 -15.21 -15.10 -5.89
CA LYS A 262 -15.32 -16.35 -5.12
C LYS A 262 -16.18 -16.17 -3.86
N TRP A 263 -15.99 -15.10 -3.13
CA TRP A 263 -16.80 -14.81 -1.94
C TRP A 263 -18.25 -14.50 -2.29
N ARG A 264 -18.52 -13.77 -3.36
CA ARG A 264 -19.89 -13.54 -3.87
C ARG A 264 -20.56 -14.87 -4.23
N GLY A 265 -19.88 -15.74 -4.97
CA GLY A 265 -20.38 -17.07 -5.30
C GLY A 265 -20.66 -17.94 -4.06
N TYR A 266 -19.81 -17.86 -3.05
CA TYR A 266 -19.99 -18.58 -1.80
C TYR A 266 -21.28 -18.16 -1.07
N ILE A 267 -21.59 -16.86 -1.02
CA ILE A 267 -22.79 -16.33 -0.36
C ILE A 267 -24.04 -16.72 -1.17
N SER A 268 -24.04 -16.50 -2.48
CA SER A 268 -25.18 -16.81 -3.35
C SER A 268 -25.58 -18.29 -3.27
N ASN A 269 -24.61 -19.18 -3.13
CA ASN A 269 -24.91 -20.62 -2.98
C ASN A 269 -25.49 -20.98 -1.60
N ARG A 270 -25.21 -20.19 -0.57
CA ARG A 270 -25.77 -20.41 0.79
C ARG A 270 -27.21 -19.89 0.94
N GLU A 271 -27.57 -18.86 0.18
CA GLU A 271 -28.93 -18.33 0.17
C GLU A 271 -29.91 -19.24 -0.58
N LEU A 272 -29.38 -20.20 -1.35
CA LEU A 272 -30.16 -21.19 -2.10
C LEU A 272 -30.34 -22.55 -1.35
N GLU A 273 -29.61 -22.77 -0.25
CA GLU A 273 -29.74 -23.90 0.69
C GLU A 273 -30.65 -23.53 1.89
#